data_b549b7aefac59ba97febe42826bf21ee
#
_entry.id   b549b7aefac59ba97febe42826bf21ee
#
_cell.length_a   1.000
_cell.length_b   1.000
_cell.length_c   1.000
_cell.angle_alpha   90.00
_cell.angle_beta   90.00
_cell.angle_gamma   90.00
#
_symmetry.space_group_name_H-M   'P 1'
#
loop_
_entity.id
_entity.type
_entity.pdbx_description
1 polymer ?
#
loop_
_entity_poly.entity_id
_entity_poly.type
_entity_poly.pdbx_seq_one_letter_code
_entity_poly.pdbx_strand_id
1 'polypeptide(L)'
;MPSFWPSLETPTDPPVAPAASRIKPRTVELYTSPWVSGTRAAAYFGPVMCKVKHRTDWDRTLDRAIFGVQRTAARLWAKSVVGVEMTIDPFAEPALVTVIGTAADLEPLF
;
A
#
# COMPACT_ATOMS: atom_id res chain seq x y z
N MET A 1 -0.48 5.69 35.98
CA MET A 1 -0.43 5.55 35.39
C MET A 1 -0.43 5.41 35.04
N PRO A 2 -0.41 5.47 35.02
CA PRO A 2 -0.55 5.25 34.31
C PRO A 2 -0.57 5.29 33.50
N SER A 3 -0.67 5.34 33.44
CA SER A 3 -0.89 5.28 32.56
C SER A 3 -0.68 5.74 31.99
N PHE A 4 -0.55 5.91 32.07
CA PHE A 4 -0.51 6.14 31.23
C PHE A 4 -0.05 6.17 30.53
N TRP A 5 0.14 6.14 30.77
CA TRP A 5 0.31 5.93 29.86
C TRP A 5 0.31 5.25 29.40
N PRO A 6 0.01 5.17 29.36
CA PRO A 6 -0.33 4.51 28.63
C PRO A 6 -0.47 4.22 28.06
N SER A 7 -0.57 4.27 28.21
CA SER A 7 -1.06 3.93 27.54
C SER A 7 -0.91 4.00 26.93
N LEU A 8 -0.61 4.12 27.17
CA LEU A 8 -0.67 4.04 26.45
C LEU A 8 -0.75 3.56 26.05
N GLU A 9 -0.96 3.38 26.20
CA GLU A 9 -1.42 2.84 25.64
C GLU A 9 -1.45 2.54 24.87
N THR A 10 -1.57 2.37 24.85
CA THR A 10 -1.83 2.01 23.98
C THR A 10 -1.68 2.15 23.23
N PRO A 11 -1.41 2.12 23.19
CA PRO A 11 -1.37 2.25 22.24
C PRO A 11 -1.26 2.17 21.63
N THR A 12 -0.75 2.33 21.81
CA THR A 12 -1.10 1.94 20.96
C THR A 12 -1.52 2.05 19.72
N ASP A 13 -2.14 1.25 19.45
CA ASP A 13 -2.78 1.29 18.17
C ASP A 13 -3.60 2.54 18.07
N PRO A 14 -3.59 3.22 16.92
CA PRO A 14 -4.55 4.27 16.70
C PRO A 14 -5.93 3.71 16.98
N PRO A 15 -6.84 4.51 17.49
CA PRO A 15 -8.18 4.02 17.70
C PRO A 15 -8.64 3.31 16.45
N VAL A 16 -9.03 2.08 16.64
CA VAL A 16 -9.43 1.26 15.52
C VAL A 16 -10.64 1.92 14.88
N ALA A 17 -10.46 2.38 13.66
CA ALA A 17 -11.59 2.90 12.91
C ALA A 17 -12.65 1.82 12.82
N PRO A 18 -13.93 2.18 12.82
CA PRO A 18 -14.99 1.22 12.61
C PRO A 18 -14.69 0.39 11.37
N ALA A 19 -14.97 -0.90 11.42
CA ALA A 19 -14.67 -1.79 10.32
C ALA A 19 -15.22 -1.29 8.99
N ALA A 20 -16.38 -0.64 9.02
CA ALA A 20 -17.04 -0.11 7.83
C ALA A 20 -16.25 1.02 7.17
N SER A 21 -15.38 1.72 7.91
CA SER A 21 -14.57 2.81 7.35
C SER A 21 -13.16 2.39 7.01
N ARG A 22 -12.81 1.12 7.21
CA ARG A 22 -11.50 0.60 6.85
C ARG A 22 -11.45 0.30 5.37
N ILE A 23 -10.31 0.63 4.78
CA ILE A 23 -10.05 0.26 3.40
C ILE A 23 -9.54 -1.17 3.38
N LYS A 24 -10.21 -2.01 2.60
CA LYS A 24 -9.76 -3.38 2.38
C LYS A 24 -8.60 -3.36 1.39
N PRO A 25 -7.46 -3.98 1.70
CA PRO A 25 -6.29 -3.89 0.82
C PRO A 25 -6.58 -4.28 -0.64
N ARG A 26 -7.35 -5.34 -0.87
CA ARG A 26 -7.62 -5.80 -2.22
C ARG A 26 -8.50 -4.85 -3.03
N THR A 27 -9.14 -3.88 -2.38
CA THR A 27 -9.94 -2.86 -3.07
C THR A 27 -9.11 -1.63 -3.47
N VAL A 28 -7.87 -1.54 -3.01
CA VAL A 28 -6.98 -0.45 -3.41
C VAL A 28 -6.65 -0.61 -4.89
N GLU A 29 -6.93 0.43 -5.67
CA GLU A 29 -6.70 0.41 -7.10
C GLU A 29 -5.25 0.75 -7.41
N LEU A 30 -4.68 0.06 -8.38
CA LEU A 30 -3.29 0.24 -8.77
C LEU A 30 -3.23 0.75 -10.19
N TYR A 31 -2.46 1.80 -10.41
CA TYR A 31 -2.27 2.41 -11.72
C TYR A 31 -0.80 2.54 -12.01
N THR A 32 -0.36 2.14 -13.20
CA THR A 32 1.03 2.27 -13.61
C THR A 32 1.40 3.70 -13.99
N SER A 33 0.41 4.49 -14.40
CA SER A 33 0.62 5.90 -14.72
C SER A 33 0.69 6.73 -13.44
N PRO A 34 1.51 7.80 -13.42
CA PRO A 34 1.53 8.71 -12.27
C PRO A 34 0.25 9.55 -12.15
N TRP A 35 -0.57 9.60 -13.19
CA TRP A 35 -1.90 10.20 -13.11
C TRP A 35 -2.87 9.39 -13.95
N VAL A 36 -4.14 9.48 -13.61
CA VAL A 36 -5.21 8.73 -14.25
C VAL A 36 -6.11 9.70 -15.00
N SER A 37 -6.37 9.40 -16.27
CA SER A 37 -7.17 10.26 -17.12
C SER A 37 -8.56 10.48 -16.51
N GLY A 38 -9.04 11.72 -16.56
CA GLY A 38 -10.34 12.06 -16.01
C GLY A 38 -10.39 12.23 -14.51
N THR A 39 -9.23 12.16 -13.84
CA THR A 39 -9.13 12.31 -12.38
C THR A 39 -8.03 13.29 -12.01
N ARG A 40 -8.05 13.68 -10.76
CA ARG A 40 -6.95 14.40 -10.13
C ARG A 40 -6.73 13.81 -8.73
N ALA A 41 -5.55 14.02 -8.18
CA ALA A 41 -5.30 13.60 -6.81
C ALA A 41 -5.98 14.56 -5.85
N ALA A 42 -6.88 14.05 -5.02
CA ALA A 42 -7.45 14.81 -3.93
C ALA A 42 -6.47 14.89 -2.77
N ALA A 43 -5.64 13.86 -2.61
CA ALA A 43 -4.61 13.80 -1.57
C ALA A 43 -3.52 12.83 -1.99
N TYR A 44 -2.29 13.14 -1.60
CA TYR A 44 -1.16 12.23 -1.68
C TYR A 44 -0.75 11.85 -0.27
N PHE A 45 -0.55 10.56 -0.05
CA PHE A 45 -0.19 10.04 1.28
C PHE A 45 1.29 9.67 1.39
N GLY A 46 1.98 9.59 0.25
CA GLY A 46 3.39 9.29 0.22
C GLY A 46 3.73 8.00 -0.50
N PRO A 47 5.03 7.70 -0.58
CA PRO A 47 5.49 6.50 -1.27
C PRO A 47 5.11 5.24 -0.51
N VAL A 48 4.84 4.19 -1.26
CA VAL A 48 4.62 2.84 -0.73
C VAL A 48 5.53 1.88 -1.47
N MET A 49 6.00 0.86 -0.76
CA MET A 49 6.92 -0.10 -1.32
C MET A 49 6.73 -1.46 -0.66
N CYS A 50 6.91 -2.50 -1.45
CA CYS A 50 6.94 -3.86 -0.93
C CYS A 50 8.05 -4.64 -1.62
N LYS A 51 8.84 -5.35 -0.83
CA LYS A 51 9.88 -6.26 -1.34
C LYS A 51 9.52 -7.67 -0.94
N VAL A 52 9.56 -8.58 -1.91
CA VAL A 52 9.23 -10.00 -1.68
C VAL A 52 10.31 -10.86 -2.30
N LYS A 53 10.79 -11.82 -1.54
CA LYS A 53 11.72 -12.82 -2.04
C LYS A 53 10.96 -13.88 -2.82
N HIS A 54 11.44 -14.19 -4.02
CA HIS A 54 10.88 -15.26 -4.82
C HIS A 54 11.21 -16.61 -4.17
N ARG A 55 10.23 -17.49 -4.09
CA ARG A 55 10.44 -18.81 -3.52
C ARG A 55 10.18 -19.91 -4.56
N THR A 56 8.93 -20.22 -4.83
CA THR A 56 8.62 -21.37 -5.67
C THR A 56 7.77 -21.05 -6.88
N ASP A 57 6.93 -20.03 -6.79
CA ASP A 57 5.91 -19.72 -7.79
C ASP A 57 5.88 -18.23 -8.04
N TRP A 58 6.12 -17.84 -9.29
CA TRP A 58 6.16 -16.43 -9.67
C TRP A 58 4.79 -15.76 -9.49
N ASP A 59 3.71 -16.46 -9.81
CA ASP A 59 2.38 -15.87 -9.64
C ASP A 59 2.12 -15.49 -8.18
N ARG A 60 2.51 -16.36 -7.26
CA ARG A 60 2.38 -16.07 -5.84
C ARG A 60 3.30 -14.95 -5.39
N THR A 61 4.53 -14.95 -5.90
CA THR A 61 5.52 -13.94 -5.54
C THR A 61 5.03 -12.55 -5.97
N LEU A 62 4.56 -12.45 -7.22
CA LEU A 62 4.05 -11.18 -7.74
C LEU A 62 2.78 -10.75 -7.01
N ASP A 63 1.88 -11.68 -6.73
CA ASP A 63 0.66 -11.36 -5.98
C ASP A 63 0.99 -10.85 -4.58
N ARG A 64 1.95 -11.45 -3.91
CA ARG A 64 2.35 -11.01 -2.56
C ARG A 64 2.96 -9.61 -2.58
N ALA A 65 3.75 -9.31 -3.61
CA ALA A 65 4.34 -7.98 -3.75
C ALA A 65 3.26 -6.93 -3.98
N ILE A 66 2.31 -7.21 -4.85
CA ILE A 66 1.19 -6.33 -5.13
C ILE A 66 0.33 -6.15 -3.89
N PHE A 67 -0.03 -7.24 -3.23
CA PHE A 67 -0.83 -7.17 -2.01
C PHE A 67 -0.12 -6.36 -0.93
N GLY A 68 1.20 -6.49 -0.80
CA GLY A 68 1.97 -5.72 0.17
C GLY A 68 1.84 -4.22 -0.05
N VAL A 69 1.89 -3.78 -1.30
CA VAL A 69 1.70 -2.37 -1.65
C VAL A 69 0.27 -1.93 -1.34
N GLN A 70 -0.71 -2.75 -1.71
CA GLN A 70 -2.11 -2.46 -1.43
C GLN A 70 -2.36 -2.34 0.08
N ARG A 71 -1.78 -3.25 0.86
CA ARG A 71 -1.93 -3.25 2.31
C ARG A 71 -1.30 -2.00 2.93
N THR A 72 -0.12 -1.61 2.47
CA THR A 72 0.54 -0.41 2.95
C THR A 72 -0.29 0.83 2.64
N ALA A 73 -0.82 0.92 1.42
CA ALA A 73 -1.68 2.04 1.04
C ALA A 73 -2.96 2.07 1.87
N ALA A 74 -3.57 0.93 2.10
CA ALA A 74 -4.78 0.84 2.91
C ALA A 74 -4.54 1.31 4.35
N ARG A 75 -3.37 1.03 4.90
CA ARG A 75 -3.00 1.51 6.23
C ARG A 75 -2.87 3.03 6.28
N LEU A 76 -2.57 3.65 5.16
CA LEU A 76 -2.50 5.10 5.04
C LEU A 76 -3.86 5.70 4.70
N TRP A 77 -4.90 4.88 4.59
CA TRP A 77 -6.25 5.27 4.20
C TRP A 77 -6.35 5.72 2.74
N ALA A 78 -5.38 5.35 1.94
CA ALA A 78 -5.38 5.64 0.51
C ALA A 78 -6.20 4.60 -0.23
N LYS A 79 -6.99 5.05 -1.19
CA LYS A 79 -7.83 4.17 -2.01
C LYS A 79 -7.15 3.74 -3.30
N SER A 80 -6.02 4.36 -3.62
CA SER A 80 -5.31 4.11 -4.88
C SER A 80 -3.82 4.22 -4.69
N VAL A 81 -3.08 3.58 -5.59
CA VAL A 81 -1.64 3.75 -5.73
C VAL A 81 -1.37 4.08 -7.20
N VAL A 82 -0.70 5.18 -7.45
CA VAL A 82 -0.36 5.62 -8.80
C VAL A 82 1.15 5.49 -9.03
N GLY A 83 1.55 5.45 -10.30
CA GLY A 83 2.95 5.33 -10.66
C GLY A 83 3.56 4.01 -10.20
N VAL A 84 2.77 2.94 -10.22
CA VAL A 84 3.24 1.62 -9.76
C VAL A 84 4.29 1.09 -10.71
N GLU A 85 5.44 0.73 -10.16
CA GLU A 85 6.53 0.12 -10.90
C GLU A 85 6.97 -1.15 -10.18
N MET A 86 7.33 -2.15 -10.97
CA MET A 86 7.83 -3.41 -10.47
C MET A 86 9.24 -3.64 -11.00
N THR A 87 10.13 -4.01 -10.11
CA THR A 87 11.52 -4.33 -10.45
C THR A 87 11.84 -5.72 -9.93
N ILE A 88 12.49 -6.51 -10.75
CA ILE A 88 12.92 -7.85 -10.36
C ILE A 88 14.45 -7.88 -10.41
N ASP A 89 15.07 -8.27 -9.30
CA ASP A 89 16.50 -8.52 -9.25
C ASP A 89 16.72 -10.03 -9.31
N PRO A 90 17.05 -10.57 -10.51
CA PRO A 90 17.21 -12.01 -10.66
C PRO A 90 18.55 -12.51 -10.11
N PHE A 91 19.49 -11.61 -9.81
CA PHE A 91 20.81 -11.96 -9.31
C PHE A 91 20.85 -12.02 -7.78
N ALA A 92 19.83 -11.49 -7.11
CA ALA A 92 19.70 -11.69 -5.68
C ALA A 92 19.37 -13.16 -5.39
N GLU A 93 19.80 -13.66 -4.25
CA GLU A 93 19.54 -15.04 -3.86
C GLU A 93 18.80 -15.08 -2.53
N PRO A 94 17.51 -15.42 -2.57
CA PRO A 94 16.69 -15.66 -3.75
C PRO A 94 16.38 -14.37 -4.52
N ALA A 95 15.89 -14.50 -5.75
CA ALA A 95 15.50 -13.35 -6.56
C ALA A 95 14.53 -12.45 -5.77
N LEU A 96 14.64 -11.16 -5.99
CA LEU A 96 13.90 -10.17 -5.22
C LEU A 96 12.97 -9.37 -6.12
N VAL A 97 11.72 -9.26 -5.72
CA VAL A 97 10.73 -8.45 -6.42
C VAL A 97 10.43 -7.22 -5.56
N THR A 98 10.53 -6.05 -6.17
CA THR A 98 10.21 -4.78 -5.51
C THR A 98 9.08 -4.10 -6.28
N VAL A 99 8.04 -3.70 -5.57
CA VAL A 99 6.95 -2.90 -6.14
C VAL A 99 6.91 -1.58 -5.38
N ILE A 100 6.89 -0.49 -6.12
CA ILE A 100 6.81 0.86 -5.54
C ILE A 100 5.67 1.63 -6.20
N GLY A 101 5.23 2.66 -5.53
CA GLY A 101 4.22 3.57 -6.06
C GLY A 101 3.97 4.69 -5.07
N THR A 102 2.99 5.52 -5.37
CA THR A 102 2.58 6.63 -4.50
C THR A 102 1.13 6.43 -4.11
N ALA A 103 0.89 6.34 -2.81
CA ALA A 103 -0.47 6.22 -2.29
C ALA A 103 -1.20 7.55 -2.46
N ALA A 104 -2.42 7.50 -2.97
CA ALA A 104 -3.19 8.70 -3.30
C ALA A 104 -4.68 8.41 -3.24
N ASP A 105 -5.45 9.47 -3.04
CA ASP A 105 -6.88 9.45 -3.30
C ASP A 105 -7.14 10.26 -4.55
N LEU A 106 -7.90 9.67 -5.45
CA LEU A 106 -8.25 10.28 -6.72
C LEU A 106 -9.71 10.71 -6.68
N GLU A 107 -9.99 11.83 -7.33
CA GLU A 107 -11.36 12.29 -7.50
C GLU A 107 -11.60 12.63 -8.97
N PRO A 108 -12.86 12.55 -9.45
CA PRO A 108 -13.14 12.91 -10.82
C PRO A 108 -12.93 14.40 -11.04
N LEU A 109 -12.53 14.74 -12.27
CA LEU A 109 -12.35 16.15 -12.66
C LEU A 109 -13.70 16.87 -12.81
N PHE A 110 -14.78 16.11 -12.96
CA PHE A 110 -16.11 16.65 -13.22
C PHE A 110 -17.09 16.20 -12.16
#